data_8ab1461a64f26725d557a0ae917e54f5
#
_entry.id   8ab1461a64f26725d557a0ae917e54f5
#
_cell.length_a   1.000
_cell.length_b   1.000
_cell.length_c   1.000
_cell.angle_alpha   90.00
_cell.angle_beta   90.00
_cell.angle_gamma   90.00
#
_symmetry.space_group_name_H-M   'P 1'
#
loop_
_entity.id
_entity.type
_entity.pdbx_description
1 polymer ?
#
loop_
_entity_poly.entity_id
_entity_poly.type
_entity_poly.pdbx_seq_one_letter_code
_entity_poly.pdbx_strand_id
1 'polypeptide(L)'
;CADKHVFPQALYSRVAEDGFVGTMVPEEYGGSGQGMIEMHLFLEGLSNNGIPLLNLVVGAAMSLGFMAKYGSEAQKMRYLPDACGGKTRFCFAITEPDAGTNTIRTSTMAKRRGNRFALSGQKTFITDADGADYALVVTRTTAHTEVQKKTDGFTLFVVDLKAKGVEKQYIPVSIPAP
;
A
#
# COMPACT_ATOMS: atom_id res chain seq x y z
N CYS A 1 -22.05 4.72 -2.13
CA CYS A 1 -20.67 5.27 -2.11
C CYS A 1 -20.08 5.31 -3.52
N ALA A 2 -20.29 4.28 -4.34
CA ALA A 2 -19.75 4.23 -5.71
C ALA A 2 -20.20 5.42 -6.58
N ASP A 3 -21.46 5.80 -6.49
CA ASP A 3 -22.02 6.94 -7.26
C ASP A 3 -21.51 8.32 -6.83
N LYS A 4 -20.86 8.41 -5.65
CA LYS A 4 -20.37 9.68 -5.09
C LYS A 4 -18.86 9.79 -5.09
N HIS A 5 -18.13 8.78 -5.56
CA HIS A 5 -16.66 8.68 -5.50
C HIS A 5 -16.09 8.97 -4.10
N VAL A 6 -16.83 8.60 -3.05
CA VAL A 6 -16.45 8.83 -1.65
C VAL A 6 -16.01 7.52 -1.04
N PHE A 7 -14.82 7.54 -0.42
CA PHE A 7 -14.32 6.39 0.31
C PHE A 7 -15.30 5.98 1.42
N PRO A 8 -15.67 4.69 1.55
CA PRO A 8 -16.65 4.23 2.53
C PRO A 8 -16.05 4.15 3.95
N GLN A 9 -15.72 5.30 4.53
CA GLN A 9 -14.98 5.39 5.79
C GLN A 9 -15.66 4.63 6.94
N ALA A 10 -17.00 4.73 7.07
CA ALA A 10 -17.71 4.05 8.14
C ALA A 10 -17.59 2.51 8.05
N LEU A 11 -17.64 1.97 6.83
CA LEU A 11 -17.43 0.55 6.59
C LEU A 11 -15.98 0.15 6.87
N TYR A 12 -15.02 0.93 6.40
CA TYR A 12 -13.60 0.66 6.65
C TYR A 12 -13.27 0.69 8.14
N SER A 13 -13.81 1.64 8.89
CA SER A 13 -13.65 1.72 10.34
C SER A 13 -14.21 0.48 11.04
N ARG A 14 -15.39 0.01 10.62
CA ARG A 14 -15.97 -1.23 11.14
C ARG A 14 -15.12 -2.45 10.84
N VAL A 15 -14.61 -2.57 9.63
CA VAL A 15 -13.69 -3.64 9.22
C VAL A 15 -12.41 -3.62 10.07
N ALA A 16 -11.91 -2.44 10.41
CA ALA A 16 -10.75 -2.29 11.28
C ALA A 16 -11.05 -2.65 12.74
N GLU A 17 -12.19 -2.20 13.29
CA GLU A 17 -12.66 -2.54 14.64
C GLU A 17 -12.82 -4.04 14.82
N ASP A 18 -13.32 -4.75 13.80
CA ASP A 18 -13.46 -6.20 13.78
C ASP A 18 -12.13 -6.94 13.51
N GLY A 19 -11.00 -6.21 13.38
CA GLY A 19 -9.64 -6.75 13.22
C GLY A 19 -9.24 -7.18 11.81
N PHE A 20 -10.11 -7.01 10.81
CA PHE A 20 -9.86 -7.52 9.46
C PHE A 20 -8.83 -6.71 8.67
N VAL A 21 -8.61 -5.42 8.98
CA VAL A 21 -7.53 -4.65 8.34
C VAL A 21 -6.17 -5.21 8.75
N GLY A 22 -6.02 -5.64 9.99
CA GLY A 22 -4.80 -6.23 10.54
C GLY A 22 -4.70 -7.76 10.39
N THR A 23 -5.51 -8.41 9.55
CA THR A 23 -5.57 -9.87 9.45
C THR A 23 -4.18 -10.53 9.34
N MET A 24 -3.31 -10.00 8.48
CA MET A 24 -1.98 -10.56 8.22
C MET A 24 -0.86 -9.96 9.08
N VAL A 25 -1.19 -9.11 10.02
CA VAL A 25 -0.23 -8.47 10.92
C VAL A 25 -0.20 -9.22 12.25
N PRO A 26 0.99 -9.51 12.84
CA PRO A 26 1.09 -10.14 14.15
C PRO A 26 0.35 -9.37 15.24
N GLU A 27 -0.16 -10.08 16.25
CA GLU A 27 -0.92 -9.51 17.36
C GLU A 27 -0.14 -8.45 18.14
N GLU A 28 1.18 -8.64 18.29
CA GLU A 28 2.08 -7.69 18.96
C GLU A 28 2.10 -6.29 18.33
N TYR A 29 1.66 -6.17 17.06
CA TYR A 29 1.54 -4.90 16.33
C TYR A 29 0.07 -4.49 16.09
N GLY A 30 -0.86 -5.10 16.82
CA GLY A 30 -2.28 -4.78 16.74
C GLY A 30 -3.06 -5.48 15.61
N GLY A 31 -2.49 -6.50 15.01
CA GLY A 31 -3.15 -7.36 14.03
C GLY A 31 -3.81 -8.58 14.64
N SER A 32 -4.32 -9.48 13.79
CA SER A 32 -4.98 -10.73 14.20
C SER A 32 -4.07 -11.96 14.06
N GLY A 33 -2.84 -11.81 13.57
CA GLY A 33 -1.88 -12.90 13.43
C GLY A 33 -2.29 -14.02 12.46
N GLN A 34 -3.26 -13.75 11.59
CA GLN A 34 -3.79 -14.71 10.63
C GLN A 34 -2.94 -14.72 9.35
N GLY A 35 -3.36 -15.52 8.36
CA GLY A 35 -2.65 -15.67 7.11
C GLY A 35 -3.38 -15.11 5.89
N MET A 36 -2.79 -15.43 4.73
CA MET A 36 -3.36 -15.05 3.43
C MET A 36 -4.69 -15.77 3.15
N ILE A 37 -4.89 -16.98 3.69
CA ILE A 37 -6.12 -17.76 3.48
C ILE A 37 -7.29 -17.03 4.16
N GLU A 38 -7.13 -16.61 5.41
CA GLU A 38 -8.16 -15.91 6.18
C GLU A 38 -8.48 -14.54 5.54
N MET A 39 -7.46 -13.82 5.11
CA MET A 39 -7.65 -12.58 4.36
C MET A 39 -8.44 -12.83 3.06
N HIS A 40 -8.13 -13.91 2.35
CA HIS A 40 -8.82 -14.25 1.10
C HIS A 40 -10.29 -14.59 1.33
N LEU A 41 -10.59 -15.42 2.32
CA LEU A 41 -11.95 -15.78 2.70
C LEU A 41 -12.78 -14.54 3.09
N PHE A 42 -12.17 -13.61 3.82
CA PHE A 42 -12.81 -12.34 4.17
C PHE A 42 -13.13 -11.50 2.92
N LEU A 43 -12.16 -11.34 2.02
CA LEU A 43 -12.35 -10.59 0.76
C LEU A 43 -13.39 -11.24 -0.14
N GLU A 44 -13.42 -12.56 -0.22
CA GLU A 44 -14.44 -13.32 -0.94
C GLU A 44 -15.83 -13.06 -0.36
N GLY A 45 -15.96 -13.11 0.98
CA GLY A 45 -17.20 -12.81 1.67
C GLY A 45 -17.72 -11.41 1.38
N LEU A 46 -16.85 -10.40 1.40
CA LEU A 46 -17.19 -9.02 1.04
C LEU A 46 -17.65 -8.93 -0.42
N SER A 47 -16.88 -9.52 -1.32
CA SER A 47 -17.16 -9.48 -2.77
C SER A 47 -18.49 -10.14 -3.13
N ASN A 48 -18.79 -11.29 -2.54
CA ASN A 48 -20.06 -12.00 -2.72
C ASN A 48 -21.29 -11.23 -2.20
N ASN A 49 -21.05 -10.27 -1.30
CA ASN A 49 -22.07 -9.34 -0.81
C ASN A 49 -22.04 -7.98 -1.51
N GLY A 50 -21.37 -7.87 -2.66
CA GLY A 50 -21.32 -6.62 -3.43
C GLY A 50 -20.50 -5.50 -2.80
N ILE A 51 -19.49 -5.84 -1.99
CA ILE A 51 -18.64 -4.87 -1.26
C ILE A 51 -17.18 -5.05 -1.71
N PRO A 52 -16.80 -4.62 -2.93
CA PRO A 52 -15.44 -4.75 -3.42
C PRO A 52 -14.53 -3.67 -2.81
N LEU A 53 -13.97 -3.91 -1.63
CA LEU A 53 -13.00 -3.01 -1.00
C LEU A 53 -11.58 -3.32 -1.48
N LEU A 54 -11.23 -2.88 -2.69
CA LEU A 54 -9.90 -3.08 -3.27
C LEU A 54 -8.77 -2.51 -2.40
N ASN A 55 -9.05 -1.47 -1.60
CA ASN A 55 -8.10 -0.93 -0.63
C ASN A 55 -7.63 -1.99 0.38
N LEU A 56 -8.47 -2.95 0.77
CA LEU A 56 -8.06 -4.04 1.66
C LEU A 56 -7.03 -4.97 1.00
N VAL A 57 -7.06 -5.11 -0.32
CA VAL A 57 -6.03 -5.87 -1.03
C VAL A 57 -4.71 -5.12 -1.05
N VAL A 58 -4.71 -3.88 -1.53
CA VAL A 58 -3.47 -3.13 -1.76
C VAL A 58 -2.93 -2.47 -0.50
N GLY A 59 -3.80 -1.96 0.36
CA GLY A 59 -3.43 -1.35 1.65
C GLY A 59 -3.12 -2.41 2.70
N ALA A 60 -4.11 -3.21 3.08
CA ALA A 60 -3.98 -4.17 4.16
C ALA A 60 -3.12 -5.39 3.77
N ALA A 61 -3.54 -6.20 2.78
CA ALA A 61 -2.81 -7.43 2.48
C ALA A 61 -1.40 -7.17 1.92
N MET A 62 -1.25 -6.23 0.97
CA MET A 62 0.06 -5.97 0.38
C MET A 62 0.91 -5.06 1.27
N SER A 63 0.47 -3.83 1.56
CA SER A 63 1.34 -2.86 2.25
C SER A 63 1.64 -3.25 3.69
N LEU A 64 0.62 -3.61 4.49
CA LEU A 64 0.84 -3.98 5.88
C LEU A 64 1.49 -5.35 5.99
N GLY A 65 1.12 -6.33 5.13
CA GLY A 65 1.76 -7.63 5.08
C GLY A 65 3.25 -7.56 4.75
N PHE A 66 3.66 -6.73 3.76
CA PHE A 66 5.08 -6.51 3.48
C PHE A 66 5.79 -5.82 4.64
N MET A 67 5.16 -4.83 5.28
CA MET A 67 5.75 -4.15 6.43
C MET A 67 5.90 -5.08 7.62
N ALA A 68 4.92 -5.90 7.93
CA ALA A 68 4.99 -6.89 9.01
C ALA A 68 6.13 -7.90 8.78
N LYS A 69 6.35 -8.29 7.51
CA LYS A 69 7.37 -9.29 7.16
C LYS A 69 8.79 -8.70 7.06
N TYR A 70 8.96 -7.51 6.50
CA TYR A 70 10.26 -6.97 6.10
C TYR A 70 10.63 -5.65 6.76
N GLY A 71 9.71 -5.01 7.48
CA GLY A 71 9.96 -3.78 8.21
C GLY A 71 10.92 -4.02 9.40
N SER A 72 11.69 -2.99 9.76
CA SER A 72 12.41 -3.01 11.05
C SER A 72 11.41 -2.91 12.21
N GLU A 73 11.80 -3.34 13.41
CA GLU A 73 10.95 -3.25 14.61
C GLU A 73 10.43 -1.82 14.84
N ALA A 74 11.30 -0.82 14.66
CA ALA A 74 10.92 0.58 14.78
C ALA A 74 9.86 1.02 13.75
N GLN A 75 9.91 0.47 12.51
CA GLN A 75 8.90 0.72 11.49
C GLN A 75 7.58 0.02 11.80
N LYS A 76 7.63 -1.24 12.21
CA LYS A 76 6.44 -2.02 12.57
C LYS A 76 5.69 -1.35 13.72
N MET A 77 6.39 -1.06 14.83
CA MET A 77 5.81 -0.38 16.00
C MET A 77 5.26 1.00 15.69
N ARG A 78 5.86 1.71 14.74
CA ARG A 78 5.43 3.06 14.37
C ARG A 78 4.15 3.07 13.51
N TYR A 79 4.03 2.15 12.57
CA TYR A 79 3.01 2.25 11.53
C TYR A 79 1.88 1.23 11.65
N LEU A 80 2.18 -0.01 12.09
CA LEU A 80 1.20 -1.08 12.05
C LEU A 80 0.04 -0.89 13.03
N PRO A 81 0.23 -0.47 14.30
CA PRO A 81 -0.88 -0.36 15.24
C PRO A 81 -1.97 0.61 14.77
N ASP A 82 -1.59 1.79 14.29
CA ASP A 82 -2.55 2.78 13.81
C ASP A 82 -3.19 2.35 12.47
N ALA A 83 -2.46 1.63 11.64
CA ALA A 83 -3.00 1.11 10.39
C ALA A 83 -3.99 -0.04 10.62
N CYS A 84 -3.67 -0.99 11.50
CA CYS A 84 -4.59 -2.09 11.88
C CYS A 84 -5.87 -1.57 12.52
N GLY A 85 -5.76 -0.54 13.36
CA GLY A 85 -6.90 0.14 13.98
C GLY A 85 -7.67 1.10 13.07
N GLY A 86 -7.32 1.18 11.78
CA GLY A 86 -8.02 2.01 10.79
C GLY A 86 -7.81 3.52 10.93
N LYS A 87 -6.90 3.98 11.80
CA LYS A 87 -6.60 5.40 12.01
C LYS A 87 -5.77 5.98 10.87
N THR A 88 -4.90 5.15 10.26
CA THR A 88 -4.12 5.51 9.09
C THR A 88 -4.34 4.51 7.97
N ARG A 89 -4.26 4.98 6.73
CA ARG A 89 -4.42 4.13 5.55
C ARG A 89 -3.14 4.10 4.73
N PHE A 90 -2.86 2.93 4.18
CA PHE A 90 -1.77 2.70 3.26
C PHE A 90 -2.28 2.41 1.86
N CYS A 91 -1.55 2.86 0.85
CA CYS A 91 -1.65 2.37 -0.51
C CYS A 91 -0.34 1.72 -0.95
N PHE A 92 -0.40 0.91 -2.01
CA PHE A 92 0.76 0.22 -2.58
C PHE A 92 1.12 0.82 -3.94
N ALA A 93 2.29 1.43 -4.05
CA ALA A 93 2.70 2.18 -5.23
C ALA A 93 3.83 1.46 -5.98
N ILE A 94 3.46 0.66 -6.97
CA ILE A 94 4.40 -0.10 -7.81
C ILE A 94 4.37 0.36 -9.26
N THR A 95 3.19 0.49 -9.87
CA THR A 95 3.00 0.75 -11.29
C THR A 95 3.52 2.14 -11.69
N GLU A 96 4.16 2.21 -12.86
CA GLU A 96 4.64 3.45 -13.49
C GLU A 96 4.10 3.55 -14.93
N PRO A 97 4.12 4.74 -15.56
CA PRO A 97 3.68 4.88 -16.95
C PRO A 97 4.32 3.86 -17.90
N ASP A 98 5.62 3.55 -17.71
CA ASP A 98 6.40 2.63 -18.54
C ASP A 98 6.68 1.27 -17.89
N ALA A 99 6.12 1.00 -16.72
CA ALA A 99 6.34 -0.22 -15.95
C ALA A 99 5.04 -0.74 -15.33
N GLY A 100 4.19 -1.37 -16.14
CA GLY A 100 2.97 -2.06 -15.72
C GLY A 100 3.25 -3.53 -15.39
N THR A 101 2.86 -4.45 -16.28
CA THR A 101 3.12 -5.91 -16.11
C THR A 101 4.60 -6.20 -15.93
N ASN A 102 5.47 -5.50 -16.65
CA ASN A 102 6.91 -5.63 -16.48
C ASN A 102 7.43 -4.62 -15.42
N THR A 103 7.19 -4.89 -14.15
CA THR A 103 7.62 -4.06 -13.02
C THR A 103 9.15 -3.96 -12.88
N ILE A 104 9.89 -4.87 -13.52
CA ILE A 104 11.37 -4.81 -13.57
C ILE A 104 11.85 -3.51 -14.22
N ARG A 105 11.04 -2.89 -15.08
CA ARG A 105 11.36 -1.61 -15.72
C ARG A 105 11.15 -0.38 -14.83
N THR A 106 10.76 -0.57 -13.56
CA THR A 106 10.62 0.54 -12.59
C THR A 106 11.80 1.49 -12.66
N SER A 107 11.51 2.77 -12.85
CA SER A 107 12.45 3.88 -13.01
C SER A 107 12.49 4.82 -11.81
N THR A 108 11.48 4.79 -10.94
CA THR A 108 11.49 5.58 -9.70
C THR A 108 12.72 5.26 -8.87
N MET A 109 13.53 6.30 -8.61
CA MET A 109 14.82 6.18 -7.92
C MET A 109 14.77 6.78 -6.53
N ALA A 110 15.41 6.11 -5.58
CA ALA A 110 15.72 6.62 -4.25
C ALA A 110 17.22 6.84 -4.14
N LYS A 111 17.66 8.10 -4.17
CA LYS A 111 19.07 8.48 -4.04
C LYS A 111 19.41 8.84 -2.60
N ARG A 112 20.47 8.24 -2.07
CA ARG A 112 20.92 8.52 -0.70
C ARG A 112 21.48 9.96 -0.60
N ARG A 113 21.07 10.68 0.45
CA ARG A 113 21.52 12.02 0.80
C ARG A 113 21.84 12.06 2.30
N GLY A 114 23.07 11.70 2.64
CA GLY A 114 23.50 11.53 4.04
C GLY A 114 22.72 10.39 4.72
N ASN A 115 21.97 10.72 5.77
CA ASN A 115 21.11 9.77 6.51
C ASN A 115 19.65 9.69 5.99
N ARG A 116 19.35 10.31 4.85
CA ARG A 116 18.02 10.34 4.21
C ARG A 116 18.10 9.83 2.79
N PHE A 117 16.91 9.62 2.20
CA PHE A 117 16.77 9.32 0.78
C PHE A 117 15.89 10.38 0.12
N ALA A 118 16.28 10.80 -1.07
CA ALA A 118 15.45 11.60 -1.96
C ALA A 118 14.86 10.68 -3.03
N LEU A 119 13.52 10.57 -3.04
CA LEU A 119 12.80 9.80 -4.04
C LEU A 119 12.40 10.72 -5.20
N SER A 120 12.56 10.21 -6.43
CA SER A 120 12.14 10.89 -7.64
C SER A 120 11.60 9.89 -8.65
N GLY A 121 10.43 10.15 -9.18
CA GLY A 121 9.73 9.29 -10.14
C GLY A 121 8.24 9.55 -10.14
N GLN A 122 7.51 8.76 -10.91
CA GLN A 122 6.07 8.84 -11.04
C GLN A 122 5.44 7.45 -10.91
N LYS A 123 4.43 7.33 -10.07
CA LYS A 123 3.58 6.13 -9.97
C LYS A 123 2.21 6.44 -10.56
N THR A 124 1.57 5.45 -11.17
CA THR A 124 0.26 5.61 -11.80
C THR A 124 -0.68 4.48 -11.43
N PHE A 125 -1.98 4.70 -11.51
CA PHE A 125 -3.03 3.73 -11.16
C PHE A 125 -2.90 3.19 -9.73
N ILE A 126 -2.57 4.08 -8.80
CA ILE A 126 -2.39 3.71 -7.39
C ILE A 126 -3.72 3.85 -6.66
N THR A 127 -4.32 2.71 -6.35
CA THR A 127 -5.60 2.64 -5.61
C THR A 127 -5.49 3.35 -4.28
N ASP A 128 -6.46 4.23 -4.00
CA ASP A 128 -6.60 5.01 -2.75
C ASP A 128 -5.46 6.03 -2.48
N ALA A 129 -4.63 6.37 -3.46
CA ALA A 129 -3.52 7.31 -3.25
C ALA A 129 -3.96 8.71 -2.84
N ASP A 130 -5.16 9.14 -3.21
CA ASP A 130 -5.72 10.44 -2.85
C ASP A 130 -6.17 10.50 -1.39
N GLY A 131 -6.64 9.39 -0.83
CA GLY A 131 -7.16 9.28 0.53
C GLY A 131 -6.22 8.61 1.53
N ALA A 132 -5.19 7.90 1.10
CA ALA A 132 -4.22 7.27 1.99
C ALA A 132 -3.30 8.30 2.66
N ASP A 133 -2.83 7.96 3.87
CA ASP A 133 -1.84 8.75 4.60
C ASP A 133 -0.42 8.42 4.16
N TYR A 134 -0.17 7.13 3.90
CA TYR A 134 1.14 6.61 3.50
C TYR A 134 1.06 5.75 2.26
N ALA A 135 2.13 5.76 1.48
CA ALA A 135 2.34 4.80 0.40
C ALA A 135 3.53 3.89 0.71
N LEU A 136 3.38 2.60 0.50
CA LEU A 136 4.51 1.69 0.37
C LEU A 136 4.97 1.72 -1.09
N VAL A 137 6.07 2.41 -1.36
CA VAL A 137 6.54 2.71 -2.71
C VAL A 137 7.68 1.80 -3.12
N VAL A 138 7.49 1.09 -4.23
CA VAL A 138 8.56 0.30 -4.85
C VAL A 138 9.47 1.21 -5.66
N THR A 139 10.74 1.26 -5.29
CA THR A 139 11.74 2.12 -5.95
C THR A 139 12.99 1.32 -6.29
N ARG A 140 13.93 1.95 -7.00
CA ARG A 140 15.29 1.47 -7.15
C ARG A 140 16.25 2.33 -6.32
N THR A 141 17.19 1.69 -5.65
CA THR A 141 18.38 2.31 -5.05
C THR A 141 19.62 2.13 -5.93
N THR A 142 19.56 1.19 -6.88
CA THR A 142 20.56 0.96 -7.91
C THR A 142 19.87 0.94 -9.27
N ALA A 143 20.39 1.66 -10.24
CA ALA A 143 19.77 1.75 -11.58
C ALA A 143 19.72 0.38 -12.27
N HIS A 144 18.70 0.16 -13.08
CA HIS A 144 18.51 -1.09 -13.82
C HIS A 144 19.72 -1.46 -14.70
N THR A 145 20.44 -0.45 -15.20
CA THR A 145 21.65 -0.62 -16.03
C THR A 145 22.89 -0.99 -15.23
N GLU A 146 22.86 -0.87 -13.90
CA GLU A 146 24.01 -1.09 -13.01
C GLU A 146 23.91 -2.39 -12.22
N VAL A 147 22.80 -3.13 -12.34
CA VAL A 147 22.58 -4.39 -11.62
C VAL A 147 22.92 -5.60 -12.50
N GLN A 148 23.44 -6.66 -11.88
CA GLN A 148 23.71 -7.91 -12.57
C GLN A 148 22.42 -8.68 -12.88
N LYS A 149 21.54 -8.79 -11.90
CA LYS A 149 20.20 -9.38 -12.07
C LYS A 149 19.20 -8.26 -12.14
N LYS A 150 18.30 -8.31 -13.12
CA LYS A 150 17.24 -7.30 -13.32
C LYS A 150 16.32 -7.10 -12.12
N THR A 151 16.24 -8.09 -11.23
CA THR A 151 15.47 -8.06 -9.98
C THR A 151 16.21 -7.41 -8.81
N ASP A 152 17.50 -7.12 -8.95
CA ASP A 152 18.28 -6.49 -7.90
C ASP A 152 18.08 -4.96 -7.90
N GLY A 153 18.49 -4.31 -6.82
CA GLY A 153 18.44 -2.86 -6.66
C GLY A 153 17.05 -2.29 -6.32
N PHE A 154 16.07 -3.14 -6.01
CA PHE A 154 14.78 -2.69 -5.50
C PHE A 154 14.80 -2.44 -4.00
N THR A 155 14.06 -1.44 -3.56
CA THR A 155 13.85 -1.11 -2.15
C THR A 155 12.44 -0.57 -1.96
N LEU A 156 11.80 -0.92 -0.86
CA LEU A 156 10.51 -0.39 -0.46
C LEU A 156 10.70 0.80 0.50
N PHE A 157 9.99 1.87 0.24
CA PHE A 157 9.95 3.04 1.11
C PHE A 157 8.54 3.34 1.59
N VAL A 158 8.40 3.64 2.87
CA VAL A 158 7.19 4.27 3.38
C VAL A 158 7.29 5.77 3.11
N VAL A 159 6.36 6.29 2.34
CA VAL A 159 6.29 7.70 1.97
C VAL A 159 5.04 8.32 2.57
N ASP A 160 5.20 9.39 3.34
CA ASP A 160 4.11 10.22 3.80
C ASP A 160 3.54 10.99 2.58
N LEU A 161 2.28 10.75 2.25
CA LEU A 161 1.62 11.35 1.09
C LEU A 161 1.25 12.83 1.27
N LYS A 162 1.46 13.37 2.48
CA LYS A 162 1.32 14.79 2.81
C LYS A 162 2.67 15.52 2.79
N ALA A 163 3.78 14.78 2.55
CA ALA A 163 5.12 15.36 2.54
C ALA A 163 5.31 16.35 1.38
N LYS A 164 6.11 17.39 1.63
CA LYS A 164 6.47 18.37 0.59
C LYS A 164 7.14 17.66 -0.60
N GLY A 165 6.66 17.95 -1.81
CA GLY A 165 7.17 17.36 -3.06
C GLY A 165 6.40 16.12 -3.50
N VAL A 166 5.40 15.68 -2.75
CA VAL A 166 4.43 14.68 -3.21
C VAL A 166 3.29 15.39 -3.91
N GLU A 167 3.11 15.11 -5.19
CA GLU A 167 1.99 15.61 -5.99
C GLU A 167 1.08 14.43 -6.33
N LYS A 168 -0.23 14.65 -6.28
CA LYS A 168 -1.24 13.64 -6.59
C LYS A 168 -2.18 14.18 -7.66
N GLN A 169 -2.44 13.35 -8.67
CA GLN A 169 -3.42 13.61 -9.69
C GLN A 169 -4.46 12.50 -9.68
N TYR A 170 -5.72 12.87 -9.49
CA TYR A 170 -6.83 11.93 -9.54
C TYR A 170 -7.05 11.47 -10.98
N ILE A 171 -7.17 10.16 -11.18
CA ILE A 171 -7.55 9.53 -12.44
C ILE A 171 -8.96 8.98 -12.26
N PRO A 172 -9.99 9.54 -12.92
CA PRO A 172 -11.33 9.01 -12.84
C PRO A 172 -11.37 7.63 -13.50
N VAL A 173 -11.66 6.62 -12.71
CA VAL A 173 -11.85 5.24 -13.19
C VAL A 173 -13.28 4.81 -12.90
N SER A 174 -13.90 4.16 -13.86
CA SER A 174 -15.20 3.53 -13.67
C SER A 174 -14.95 2.16 -13.05
N ILE A 175 -15.07 2.05 -11.74
CA ILE A 175 -15.21 0.75 -11.10
C ILE A 175 -16.70 0.42 -11.25
N PRO A 176 -17.07 -0.69 -11.90
CA PRO A 176 -18.47 -1.10 -11.94
C PRO A 176 -18.97 -1.17 -10.50
N ALA A 177 -19.94 -0.33 -10.18
CA ALA A 177 -20.71 -0.52 -8.96
C ALA A 177 -21.44 -1.87 -9.10
N PRO A 178 -21.45 -2.70 -8.07
CA PRO A 178 -22.28 -3.88 -8.07
C PRO A 178 -23.74 -3.52 -8.19
#